data_4c9ae1174f733bd12cafee921da45ee4
#
_entry.id   4c9ae1174f733bd12cafee921da45ee4
#
_cell.length_a   1.000
_cell.length_b   1.000
_cell.length_c   1.000
_cell.angle_alpha   90.00
_cell.angle_beta   90.00
_cell.angle_gamma   90.00
#
_symmetry.space_group_name_H-M   'P 1'
#
loop_
_entity.id
_entity.type
_entity.pdbx_description
1 polymer ?
#
loop_
_entity_poly.entity_id
_entity_poly.type
_entity_poly.pdbx_seq_one_letter_code
_entity_poly.pdbx_strand_id
1 'polypeptide(L)'
;MTGSTALVTGATGGIGLHIARQLADQGWHVLLGVRDETRGAGVAAQFGGRPLLLDVTDAGSIARAAALVPELDVLVNNAGISLDTGTRVTDTDVEVFRRTYETNVFGVVAVTNAFLPALRRSVHPRIVNVSSGTGSLTWSTGPNPQFDYQAAGTGSGAAYRSSKTALNAVTVFYAQALAGFRVNALAPGLRATNLNPRAAAAGGDPADAAAGVVGLALLPDDGPTGQLFSWDGTVVPW
;
A
#
# COMPACT_ATOMS: atom_id res chain seq x y z
N MET A 1 -16.41 -12.38 -10.19
CA MET A 1 -15.79 -11.33 -11.05
C MET A 1 -14.58 -11.93 -11.78
N THR A 2 -14.84 -12.85 -12.72
CA THR A 2 -13.81 -13.41 -13.60
C THR A 2 -13.51 -12.39 -14.69
N GLY A 3 -12.24 -12.00 -14.84
CA GLY A 3 -11.79 -11.03 -15.85
C GLY A 3 -11.48 -9.61 -15.34
N SER A 4 -11.68 -9.33 -14.03
CA SER A 4 -11.30 -8.05 -13.44
C SER A 4 -9.78 -7.88 -13.36
N THR A 5 -9.30 -6.65 -13.49
CA THR A 5 -7.86 -6.33 -13.51
C THR A 5 -7.43 -5.60 -12.25
N ALA A 6 -6.37 -6.07 -11.61
CA ALA A 6 -5.75 -5.42 -10.45
C ALA A 6 -4.29 -5.04 -10.72
N LEU A 7 -3.89 -3.86 -10.28
CA LEU A 7 -2.49 -3.44 -10.24
C LEU A 7 -2.00 -3.40 -8.79
N VAL A 8 -0.90 -4.10 -8.51
CA VAL A 8 -0.23 -4.09 -7.20
C VAL A 8 1.17 -3.50 -7.35
N THR A 9 1.44 -2.36 -6.73
CA THR A 9 2.78 -1.75 -6.75
C THR A 9 3.71 -2.44 -5.74
N GLY A 10 5.00 -2.60 -6.09
CA GLY A 10 5.97 -3.27 -5.23
C GLY A 10 5.70 -4.76 -5.02
N ALA A 11 5.23 -5.45 -6.07
CA ALA A 11 4.71 -6.82 -5.99
C ALA A 11 5.77 -7.94 -6.11
N THR A 12 7.07 -7.63 -6.06
CA THR A 12 8.14 -8.66 -6.20
C THR A 12 8.53 -9.35 -4.89
N GLY A 13 7.89 -9.04 -3.78
CA GLY A 13 8.17 -9.63 -2.47
C GLY A 13 7.27 -9.13 -1.36
N GLY A 14 7.45 -9.66 -0.17
CA GLY A 14 6.70 -9.27 1.03
C GLY A 14 5.19 -9.35 0.82
N ILE A 15 4.46 -8.40 1.42
CA ILE A 15 2.99 -8.35 1.36
C ILE A 15 2.49 -8.24 -0.08
N GLY A 16 3.13 -7.41 -0.92
CA GLY A 16 2.71 -7.19 -2.32
C GLY A 16 2.70 -8.46 -3.17
N LEU A 17 3.66 -9.35 -2.98
CA LEU A 17 3.68 -10.66 -3.64
C LEU A 17 2.48 -11.53 -3.23
N HIS A 18 2.17 -11.57 -1.93
CA HIS A 18 1.04 -12.36 -1.42
C HIS A 18 -0.30 -11.78 -1.88
N ILE A 19 -0.44 -10.44 -1.95
CA ILE A 19 -1.62 -9.79 -2.52
C ILE A 19 -1.81 -10.22 -3.97
N ALA A 20 -0.74 -10.14 -4.77
CA ALA A 20 -0.79 -10.50 -6.18
C ALA A 20 -1.20 -11.97 -6.40
N ARG A 21 -0.62 -12.89 -5.61
CA ARG A 21 -1.00 -14.31 -5.66
C ARG A 21 -2.45 -14.55 -5.28
N GLN A 22 -2.89 -14.00 -4.14
CA GLN A 22 -4.26 -14.22 -3.66
C GLN A 22 -5.32 -13.64 -4.60
N LEU A 23 -5.05 -12.53 -5.28
CA LEU A 23 -5.93 -12.01 -6.34
C LEU A 23 -5.93 -12.92 -7.57
N ALA A 24 -4.77 -13.42 -8.00
CA ALA A 24 -4.67 -14.36 -9.12
C ALA A 24 -5.40 -15.68 -8.83
N ASP A 25 -5.27 -16.23 -7.62
CA ASP A 25 -5.98 -17.42 -7.16
C ASP A 25 -7.51 -17.27 -7.20
N GLN A 26 -8.00 -16.03 -7.15
CA GLN A 26 -9.42 -15.68 -7.30
C GLN A 26 -9.83 -15.39 -8.76
N GLY A 27 -8.94 -15.62 -9.72
CA GLY A 27 -9.21 -15.48 -11.15
C GLY A 27 -9.08 -14.06 -11.69
N TRP A 28 -8.36 -13.17 -10.98
CA TRP A 28 -8.09 -11.81 -11.43
C TRP A 28 -6.89 -11.76 -12.40
N HIS A 29 -6.96 -10.84 -13.36
CA HIS A 29 -5.78 -10.44 -14.13
C HIS A 29 -4.92 -9.50 -13.28
N VAL A 30 -3.75 -9.97 -12.82
CA VAL A 30 -2.90 -9.21 -11.90
C VAL A 30 -1.71 -8.62 -12.64
N LEU A 31 -1.60 -7.28 -12.58
CA LEU A 31 -0.46 -6.50 -13.01
C LEU A 31 0.48 -6.28 -11.81
N LEU A 32 1.73 -6.73 -11.95
CA LEU A 32 2.76 -6.53 -10.94
C LEU A 32 3.55 -5.26 -11.28
N GLY A 33 3.29 -4.18 -10.56
CA GLY A 33 4.09 -2.94 -10.66
C GLY A 33 5.48 -3.18 -10.09
N VAL A 34 6.51 -3.22 -10.96
CA VAL A 34 7.87 -3.61 -10.62
C VAL A 34 8.90 -2.66 -11.22
N ARG A 35 10.02 -2.43 -10.53
CA ARG A 35 11.15 -1.62 -11.03
C ARG A 35 12.13 -2.41 -11.91
N ASP A 36 12.11 -3.72 -11.81
CA ASP A 36 12.92 -4.67 -12.58
C ASP A 36 11.99 -5.66 -13.28
N GLU A 37 11.90 -5.52 -14.59
CA GLU A 37 10.98 -6.31 -15.41
C GLU A 37 11.36 -7.80 -15.43
N THR A 38 12.66 -8.10 -15.45
CA THR A 38 13.14 -9.50 -15.47
C THR A 38 12.78 -10.21 -14.18
N ARG A 39 13.04 -9.57 -13.05
CA ARG A 39 12.62 -10.09 -11.74
C ARG A 39 11.09 -10.18 -11.63
N GLY A 40 10.39 -9.18 -12.14
CA GLY A 40 8.93 -9.16 -12.19
C GLY A 40 8.36 -10.33 -13.00
N ALA A 41 8.92 -10.61 -14.15
CA ALA A 41 8.49 -11.73 -15.02
C ALA A 41 8.69 -13.08 -14.32
N GLY A 42 9.83 -13.30 -13.66
CA GLY A 42 10.09 -14.53 -12.91
C GLY A 42 9.12 -14.76 -11.74
N VAL A 43 8.68 -13.68 -11.09
CA VAL A 43 7.66 -13.76 -10.02
C VAL A 43 6.27 -13.98 -10.62
N ALA A 44 5.89 -13.22 -11.64
CA ALA A 44 4.58 -13.29 -12.28
C ALA A 44 4.29 -14.69 -12.88
N ALA A 45 5.29 -15.33 -13.47
CA ALA A 45 5.17 -16.67 -14.04
C ALA A 45 4.72 -17.75 -13.04
N GLN A 46 4.92 -17.52 -11.73
CA GLN A 46 4.54 -18.49 -10.69
C GLN A 46 3.03 -18.63 -10.50
N PHE A 47 2.24 -17.62 -10.92
CA PHE A 47 0.77 -17.58 -10.72
C PHE A 47 0.02 -16.94 -11.89
N GLY A 48 0.63 -16.80 -13.06
CA GLY A 48 -0.02 -16.26 -14.26
C GLY A 48 -0.24 -14.74 -14.25
N GLY A 49 0.47 -14.00 -13.40
CA GLY A 49 0.46 -12.53 -13.41
C GLY A 49 1.26 -11.95 -14.59
N ARG A 50 1.18 -10.62 -14.77
CA ARG A 50 1.93 -9.90 -15.80
C ARG A 50 2.77 -8.78 -15.17
N PRO A 51 4.08 -8.69 -15.43
CA PRO A 51 4.88 -7.58 -14.97
C PRO A 51 4.48 -6.29 -15.70
N LEU A 52 4.50 -5.19 -14.98
CA LEU A 52 4.33 -3.83 -15.49
C LEU A 52 5.48 -2.98 -14.95
N LEU A 53 6.37 -2.51 -15.83
CA LEU A 53 7.50 -1.68 -15.41
C LEU A 53 6.99 -0.37 -14.84
N LEU A 54 7.13 -0.19 -13.52
CA LEU A 54 6.58 0.93 -12.77
C LEU A 54 7.48 1.26 -11.57
N ASP A 55 8.21 2.37 -11.68
CA ASP A 55 8.83 3.03 -10.54
C ASP A 55 7.92 4.14 -10.05
N VAL A 56 7.44 4.03 -8.81
CA VAL A 56 6.49 5.00 -8.22
C VAL A 56 7.11 6.36 -7.95
N THR A 57 8.44 6.49 -8.06
CA THR A 57 9.19 7.73 -7.89
C THR A 57 9.63 8.37 -9.22
N ASP A 58 9.30 7.75 -10.36
CA ASP A 58 9.63 8.25 -11.70
C ASP A 58 8.36 8.57 -12.49
N ALA A 59 8.12 9.87 -12.71
CA ALA A 59 6.92 10.35 -13.42
C ALA A 59 6.83 9.80 -14.85
N GLY A 60 7.97 9.62 -15.54
CA GLY A 60 8.02 9.04 -16.87
C GLY A 60 7.67 7.56 -16.87
N SER A 61 8.16 6.80 -15.87
CA SER A 61 7.79 5.40 -15.66
C SER A 61 6.29 5.24 -15.39
N ILE A 62 5.74 6.09 -14.51
CA ILE A 62 4.32 6.09 -14.18
C ILE A 62 3.47 6.38 -15.43
N ALA A 63 3.82 7.39 -16.21
CA ALA A 63 3.07 7.76 -17.42
C ALA A 63 3.09 6.63 -18.47
N ARG A 64 4.25 6.01 -18.70
CA ARG A 64 4.37 4.86 -19.62
C ARG A 64 3.54 3.67 -19.14
N ALA A 65 3.60 3.35 -17.86
CA ALA A 65 2.82 2.25 -17.27
C ALA A 65 1.31 2.50 -17.41
N ALA A 66 0.84 3.71 -17.10
CA ALA A 66 -0.58 4.06 -17.20
C ALA A 66 -1.11 3.98 -18.65
N ALA A 67 -0.30 4.35 -19.63
CA ALA A 67 -0.66 4.25 -21.05
C ALA A 67 -0.88 2.81 -21.54
N LEU A 68 -0.30 1.81 -20.86
CA LEU A 68 -0.44 0.39 -21.19
C LEU A 68 -1.66 -0.28 -20.53
N VAL A 69 -2.37 0.43 -19.66
CA VAL A 69 -3.49 -0.12 -18.89
C VAL A 69 -4.76 0.66 -19.20
N PRO A 70 -5.55 0.20 -20.18
CA PRO A 70 -6.74 0.93 -20.61
C PRO A 70 -7.86 0.87 -19.57
N GLU A 71 -7.97 -0.19 -18.79
CA GLU A 71 -8.99 -0.39 -17.77
C GLU A 71 -8.38 -1.04 -16.53
N LEU A 72 -8.84 -0.63 -15.36
CA LEU A 72 -8.35 -1.11 -14.07
C LEU A 72 -9.48 -1.09 -13.04
N ASP A 73 -9.72 -2.23 -12.38
CA ASP A 73 -10.75 -2.33 -11.35
C ASP A 73 -10.18 -2.03 -9.95
N VAL A 74 -8.96 -2.50 -9.69
CA VAL A 74 -8.32 -2.34 -8.38
C VAL A 74 -6.90 -1.80 -8.52
N LEU A 75 -6.60 -0.72 -7.80
CA LEU A 75 -5.25 -0.24 -7.57
C LEU A 75 -4.85 -0.50 -6.12
N VAL A 76 -3.78 -1.28 -5.92
CA VAL A 76 -3.16 -1.47 -4.62
C VAL A 76 -1.83 -0.73 -4.57
N ASN A 77 -1.81 0.39 -3.85
CA ASN A 77 -0.60 1.14 -3.53
C ASN A 77 0.12 0.46 -2.36
N ASN A 78 0.96 -0.53 -2.67
CA ASN A 78 1.71 -1.30 -1.67
C ASN A 78 3.19 -0.90 -1.60
N ALA A 79 3.78 -0.37 -2.67
CA ALA A 79 5.18 0.07 -2.64
C ALA A 79 5.44 1.06 -1.49
N GLY A 80 6.49 0.80 -0.71
CA GLY A 80 6.83 1.63 0.44
C GLY A 80 8.22 1.31 0.98
N ILE A 81 8.81 2.28 1.68
CA ILE A 81 10.12 2.18 2.33
C ILE A 81 10.06 2.68 3.78
N SER A 82 11.00 2.20 4.61
CA SER A 82 11.20 2.63 6.00
C SER A 82 12.72 2.74 6.24
N LEU A 83 13.23 3.96 6.29
CA LEU A 83 14.68 4.23 6.30
C LEU A 83 15.21 4.64 7.69
N ASP A 84 14.33 5.00 8.63
CA ASP A 84 14.67 5.57 9.94
C ASP A 84 14.29 4.68 11.13
N THR A 85 14.17 3.37 10.90
CA THR A 85 13.84 2.42 11.98
C THR A 85 14.91 2.44 13.09
N GLY A 86 14.49 2.76 14.30
CA GLY A 86 15.38 2.87 15.46
C GLY A 86 16.10 4.22 15.60
N THR A 87 16.04 5.11 14.61
CA THR A 87 16.63 6.47 14.67
C THR A 87 15.70 7.41 15.41
N ARG A 88 16.24 8.20 16.35
CA ARG A 88 15.47 9.25 17.07
C ARG A 88 15.07 10.35 16.09
N VAL A 89 13.91 10.96 16.30
CA VAL A 89 13.45 12.04 15.44
C VAL A 89 14.45 13.22 15.38
N THR A 90 15.10 13.53 16.52
CA THR A 90 16.11 14.60 16.62
C THR A 90 17.38 14.34 15.82
N ASP A 91 17.65 13.07 15.49
CA ASP A 91 18.88 12.61 14.84
C ASP A 91 18.61 12.16 13.38
N THR A 92 17.36 12.25 12.94
CA THR A 92 16.94 11.84 11.58
C THR A 92 17.21 12.98 10.59
N ASP A 93 18.04 12.73 9.58
CA ASP A 93 18.31 13.67 8.49
C ASP A 93 17.01 13.99 7.71
N VAL A 94 16.84 15.25 7.33
CA VAL A 94 15.70 15.69 6.51
C VAL A 94 15.64 14.97 5.16
N GLU A 95 16.75 14.52 4.61
CA GLU A 95 16.81 13.76 3.36
C GLU A 95 16.16 12.38 3.51
N VAL A 96 16.22 11.78 4.69
CA VAL A 96 15.48 10.54 5.00
C VAL A 96 13.97 10.78 4.94
N PHE A 97 13.49 11.94 5.44
CA PHE A 97 12.09 12.35 5.29
C PHE A 97 11.73 12.51 3.81
N ARG A 98 12.52 13.27 3.02
CA ARG A 98 12.25 13.50 1.59
C ARG A 98 12.11 12.20 0.84
N ARG A 99 13.08 11.31 0.96
CA ARG A 99 13.06 10.00 0.27
C ARG A 99 11.91 9.11 0.71
N THR A 100 11.57 9.12 2.00
CA THR A 100 10.45 8.34 2.53
C THR A 100 9.13 8.88 1.99
N TYR A 101 8.92 10.19 1.99
CA TYR A 101 7.71 10.82 1.45
C TYR A 101 7.62 10.68 -0.06
N GLU A 102 8.74 10.73 -0.78
CA GLU A 102 8.76 10.53 -2.24
C GLU A 102 8.12 9.20 -2.62
N THR A 103 8.47 8.12 -1.92
CA THR A 103 7.88 6.81 -2.20
C THR A 103 6.49 6.65 -1.57
N ASN A 104 6.36 6.95 -0.27
CA ASN A 104 5.20 6.53 0.52
C ASN A 104 3.98 7.45 0.36
N VAL A 105 4.19 8.68 -0.13
CA VAL A 105 3.14 9.71 -0.26
C VAL A 105 3.04 10.21 -1.70
N PHE A 106 4.09 10.86 -2.20
CA PHE A 106 4.06 11.49 -3.53
C PHE A 106 3.93 10.45 -4.64
N GLY A 107 4.63 9.33 -4.53
CA GLY A 107 4.50 8.20 -5.45
C GLY A 107 3.07 7.62 -5.46
N VAL A 108 2.43 7.50 -4.30
CA VAL A 108 1.03 7.04 -4.21
C VAL A 108 0.09 8.02 -4.92
N VAL A 109 0.26 9.32 -4.69
CA VAL A 109 -0.54 10.36 -5.36
C VAL A 109 -0.32 10.32 -6.87
N ALA A 110 0.94 10.27 -7.31
CA ALA A 110 1.30 10.25 -8.73
C ALA A 110 0.74 9.03 -9.45
N VAL A 111 0.92 7.83 -8.88
CA VAL A 111 0.37 6.59 -9.42
C VAL A 111 -1.15 6.63 -9.44
N THR A 112 -1.80 7.00 -8.34
CA THR A 112 -3.26 7.09 -8.27
C THR A 112 -3.80 8.00 -9.35
N ASN A 113 -3.28 9.22 -9.48
CA ASN A 113 -3.75 10.18 -10.48
C ASN A 113 -3.53 9.69 -11.92
N ALA A 114 -2.39 9.06 -12.22
CA ALA A 114 -2.11 8.53 -13.54
C ALA A 114 -3.04 7.38 -13.94
N PHE A 115 -3.46 6.55 -12.97
CA PHE A 115 -4.37 5.42 -13.24
C PHE A 115 -5.85 5.76 -13.04
N LEU A 116 -6.22 6.97 -12.56
CA LEU A 116 -7.62 7.39 -12.46
C LEU A 116 -8.42 7.25 -13.77
N PRO A 117 -7.89 7.58 -14.97
CA PRO A 117 -8.64 7.37 -16.21
C PRO A 117 -8.99 5.90 -16.47
N ALA A 118 -8.11 4.97 -16.10
CA ALA A 118 -8.35 3.53 -16.21
C ALA A 118 -9.36 3.05 -15.17
N LEU A 119 -9.21 3.48 -13.91
CA LEU A 119 -10.12 3.16 -12.80
C LEU A 119 -11.55 3.68 -13.04
N ARG A 120 -11.71 4.86 -13.66
CA ARG A 120 -13.03 5.43 -13.99
C ARG A 120 -13.79 4.65 -15.06
N ARG A 121 -13.13 3.74 -15.79
CA ARG A 121 -13.80 2.83 -16.73
C ARG A 121 -14.35 1.57 -16.08
N SER A 122 -13.85 1.25 -14.89
CA SER A 122 -14.40 0.17 -14.10
C SER A 122 -15.81 0.51 -13.58
N VAL A 123 -16.67 -0.49 -13.54
CA VAL A 123 -17.97 -0.40 -12.86
C VAL A 123 -17.86 -0.60 -11.34
N HIS A 124 -16.72 -1.12 -10.87
CA HIS A 124 -16.44 -1.41 -9.47
C HIS A 124 -15.05 -0.91 -9.04
N PRO A 125 -14.73 0.41 -9.15
CA PRO A 125 -13.38 0.90 -8.90
C PRO A 125 -13.01 0.87 -7.40
N ARG A 126 -11.81 0.32 -7.09
CA ARG A 126 -11.26 0.21 -5.74
C ARG A 126 -9.83 0.74 -5.68
N ILE A 127 -9.51 1.44 -4.61
CA ILE A 127 -8.13 1.86 -4.28
C ILE A 127 -7.83 1.40 -2.86
N VAL A 128 -6.79 0.61 -2.69
CA VAL A 128 -6.32 0.17 -1.38
C VAL A 128 -4.89 0.68 -1.15
N ASN A 129 -4.72 1.50 -0.13
CA ASN A 129 -3.42 2.03 0.26
C ASN A 129 -2.85 1.20 1.42
N VAL A 130 -1.72 0.52 1.22
CA VAL A 130 -1.03 -0.19 2.30
C VAL A 130 -0.33 0.82 3.20
N SER A 131 -1.00 1.14 4.30
CA SER A 131 -0.55 2.10 5.31
C SER A 131 0.15 1.40 6.49
N SER A 132 -0.09 1.85 7.69
CA SER A 132 0.44 1.29 8.93
C SER A 132 -0.39 1.78 10.12
N GLY A 133 -0.57 0.94 11.13
CA GLY A 133 -1.11 1.38 12.43
C GLY A 133 -0.24 2.45 13.11
N THR A 134 1.06 2.50 12.75
CA THR A 134 1.96 3.54 13.26
C THR A 134 1.69 4.93 12.68
N GLY A 135 0.88 5.02 11.62
CA GLY A 135 0.38 6.27 11.06
C GLY A 135 -0.87 6.81 11.76
N SER A 136 -1.48 6.06 12.68
CA SER A 136 -2.58 6.55 13.52
C SER A 136 -2.06 7.53 14.57
N LEU A 137 -2.55 8.76 14.56
CA LEU A 137 -2.23 9.75 15.61
C LEU A 137 -2.91 9.40 16.93
N THR A 138 -4.12 8.85 16.88
CA THR A 138 -4.83 8.35 18.07
C THR A 138 -4.03 7.28 18.79
N TRP A 139 -3.51 6.29 18.08
CA TRP A 139 -2.65 5.25 18.66
C TRP A 139 -1.26 5.77 19.07
N SER A 140 -0.79 6.83 18.44
CA SER A 140 0.51 7.43 18.77
C SER A 140 0.46 8.31 20.03
N THR A 141 -0.72 8.82 20.39
CA THR A 141 -0.92 9.72 21.53
C THR A 141 -1.70 9.11 22.69
N GLY A 142 -2.30 7.95 22.48
CA GLY A 142 -3.15 7.24 23.43
C GLY A 142 -2.81 5.76 23.53
N PRO A 143 -3.70 4.96 24.15
CA PRO A 143 -3.55 3.53 24.22
C PRO A 143 -3.44 2.92 22.83
N ASN A 144 -2.43 2.07 22.64
CA ASN A 144 -2.18 1.39 21.38
C ASN A 144 -2.09 -0.12 21.63
N PRO A 145 -2.97 -0.95 21.02
CA PRO A 145 -2.97 -2.38 21.25
C PRO A 145 -1.75 -3.11 20.64
N GLN A 146 -1.00 -2.45 19.75
CA GLN A 146 0.10 -3.07 19.04
C GLN A 146 1.49 -2.59 19.51
N PHE A 147 1.60 -1.34 19.98
CA PHE A 147 2.89 -0.73 20.35
C PHE A 147 2.74 0.29 21.47
N ASP A 148 3.63 0.25 22.44
CA ASP A 148 3.78 1.33 23.43
C ASP A 148 4.84 2.34 22.95
N TYR A 149 4.41 3.36 22.25
CA TYR A 149 5.30 4.43 21.78
C TYR A 149 5.70 5.41 22.88
N GLN A 150 4.89 5.53 23.91
CA GLN A 150 5.17 6.47 25.02
C GLN A 150 6.30 5.91 25.90
N ALA A 151 6.30 4.61 26.19
CA ALA A 151 7.40 3.97 26.89
C ALA A 151 8.72 4.04 26.10
N ALA A 152 8.67 4.03 24.76
CA ALA A 152 9.87 4.15 23.94
C ALA A 152 10.50 5.54 23.98
N GLY A 153 9.75 6.62 24.23
CA GLY A 153 10.22 8.01 24.50
C GLY A 153 11.11 8.67 23.44
N THR A 154 11.35 8.05 22.30
CA THR A 154 12.37 8.49 21.33
C THR A 154 11.83 9.15 20.07
N GLY A 155 10.52 9.06 19.80
CA GLY A 155 9.94 9.47 18.53
C GLY A 155 10.57 8.74 17.31
N SER A 156 11.06 7.52 17.52
CA SER A 156 11.75 6.73 16.50
C SER A 156 10.85 6.42 15.30
N GLY A 157 11.45 6.38 14.11
CA GLY A 157 10.73 6.09 12.87
C GLY A 157 9.86 7.27 12.40
N ALA A 158 10.21 8.50 12.72
CA ALA A 158 9.38 9.68 12.49
C ALA A 158 9.10 9.92 11.00
N ALA A 159 10.07 9.72 10.11
CA ALA A 159 9.88 9.86 8.68
C ALA A 159 8.88 8.82 8.14
N TYR A 160 9.04 7.56 8.51
CA TYR A 160 8.12 6.50 8.11
C TYR A 160 6.72 6.72 8.70
N ARG A 161 6.61 6.91 10.01
CA ARG A 161 5.32 7.06 10.71
C ARG A 161 4.54 8.25 10.19
N SER A 162 5.19 9.43 10.07
CA SER A 162 4.53 10.62 9.54
C SER A 162 4.13 10.47 8.06
N SER A 163 4.92 9.74 7.25
CA SER A 163 4.51 9.44 5.86
C SER A 163 3.26 8.58 5.81
N LYS A 164 3.07 7.64 6.75
CA LYS A 164 1.86 6.83 6.85
C LYS A 164 0.67 7.61 7.40
N THR A 165 0.89 8.58 8.28
CA THR A 165 -0.15 9.55 8.68
C THR A 165 -0.59 10.40 7.48
N ALA A 166 0.35 10.90 6.69
CA ALA A 166 0.03 11.65 5.47
C ALA A 166 -0.73 10.79 4.45
N LEU A 167 -0.33 9.52 4.28
CA LEU A 167 -1.04 8.56 3.42
C LEU A 167 -2.47 8.29 3.89
N ASN A 168 -2.70 8.22 5.21
CA ASN A 168 -4.03 8.11 5.80
C ASN A 168 -4.90 9.31 5.42
N ALA A 169 -4.38 10.54 5.57
CA ALA A 169 -5.08 11.76 5.17
C ALA A 169 -5.40 11.78 3.66
N VAL A 170 -4.43 11.41 2.82
CA VAL A 170 -4.61 11.30 1.35
C VAL A 170 -5.70 10.28 1.01
N THR A 171 -5.77 9.17 1.72
CA THR A 171 -6.84 8.15 1.55
C THR A 171 -8.22 8.75 1.77
N VAL A 172 -8.39 9.52 2.86
CA VAL A 172 -9.67 10.20 3.17
C VAL A 172 -10.04 11.19 2.06
N PHE A 173 -9.07 12.00 1.59
CA PHE A 173 -9.35 13.01 0.58
C PHE A 173 -9.69 12.40 -0.79
N TYR A 174 -9.06 11.29 -1.19
CA TYR A 174 -9.49 10.56 -2.38
C TYR A 174 -10.88 9.94 -2.22
N ALA A 175 -11.20 9.37 -1.04
CA ALA A 175 -12.53 8.84 -0.78
C ALA A 175 -13.62 9.92 -0.88
N GLN A 176 -13.34 11.14 -0.43
CA GLN A 176 -14.25 12.28 -0.54
C GLN A 176 -14.41 12.79 -1.99
N ALA A 177 -13.32 12.77 -2.77
CA ALA A 177 -13.29 13.31 -4.13
C ALA A 177 -13.83 12.34 -5.20
N LEU A 178 -13.80 11.02 -4.93
CA LEU A 178 -14.09 9.98 -5.92
C LEU A 178 -15.43 9.28 -5.63
N ALA A 179 -16.52 9.91 -6.03
CA ALA A 179 -17.86 9.32 -5.91
C ALA A 179 -17.92 7.95 -6.64
N GLY A 180 -18.52 6.95 -6.00
CA GLY A 180 -18.62 5.58 -6.52
C GLY A 180 -17.39 4.70 -6.29
N PHE A 181 -16.25 5.25 -5.90
CA PHE A 181 -15.07 4.47 -5.54
C PHE A 181 -15.13 3.97 -4.10
N ARG A 182 -14.45 2.84 -3.83
CA ARG A 182 -14.08 2.45 -2.46
C ARG A 182 -12.58 2.67 -2.28
N VAL A 183 -12.24 3.67 -1.49
CA VAL A 183 -10.85 4.08 -1.23
C VAL A 183 -10.57 3.90 0.25
N ASN A 184 -9.75 2.92 0.60
CA ASN A 184 -9.45 2.59 1.98
C ASN A 184 -7.95 2.37 2.19
N ALA A 185 -7.51 2.49 3.45
CA ALA A 185 -6.16 2.14 3.86
C ALA A 185 -6.16 0.86 4.70
N LEU A 186 -5.06 0.11 4.67
CA LEU A 186 -4.85 -1.06 5.50
C LEU A 186 -3.56 -0.93 6.31
N ALA A 187 -3.65 -1.21 7.60
CA ALA A 187 -2.54 -1.38 8.52
C ALA A 187 -2.19 -2.87 8.62
N PRO A 188 -1.08 -3.33 8.00
CA PRO A 188 -0.77 -4.76 7.88
C PRO A 188 -0.30 -5.40 9.19
N GLY A 189 -0.05 -4.60 10.25
CA GLY A 189 0.68 -5.06 11.42
C GLY A 189 2.16 -5.33 11.11
N LEU A 190 2.89 -5.88 12.07
CA LEU A 190 4.29 -6.23 11.90
C LEU A 190 4.39 -7.61 11.22
N ARG A 191 4.94 -7.64 10.00
CA ARG A 191 5.03 -8.84 9.16
C ARG A 191 6.48 -9.15 8.77
N ALA A 192 6.80 -10.42 8.58
CA ALA A 192 8.10 -10.87 8.12
C ALA A 192 8.37 -10.44 6.68
N THR A 193 8.94 -9.26 6.49
CA THR A 193 9.24 -8.66 5.18
C THR A 193 10.61 -7.98 5.19
N ASN A 194 11.10 -7.63 4.01
CA ASN A 194 12.36 -6.88 3.86
C ASN A 194 12.18 -5.35 3.97
N LEU A 195 11.10 -4.86 4.59
CA LEU A 195 10.84 -3.43 4.75
C LEU A 195 11.93 -2.74 5.60
N ASN A 196 12.32 -3.39 6.68
CA ASN A 196 13.39 -2.97 7.59
C ASN A 196 13.82 -4.15 8.49
N PRO A 197 14.93 -4.04 9.25
CA PRO A 197 15.42 -5.14 10.09
C PRO A 197 14.41 -5.65 11.13
N ARG A 198 13.59 -4.76 11.69
CA ARG A 198 12.53 -5.16 12.65
C ARG A 198 11.45 -6.00 11.97
N ALA A 199 11.04 -5.62 10.76
CA ALA A 199 10.09 -6.39 9.97
C ALA A 199 10.68 -7.76 9.58
N ALA A 200 11.95 -7.80 9.16
CA ALA A 200 12.63 -9.04 8.80
C ALA A 200 12.71 -10.05 9.97
N ALA A 201 12.80 -9.54 11.20
CA ALA A 201 12.81 -10.36 12.41
C ALA A 201 11.40 -10.69 12.96
N ALA A 202 10.34 -10.19 12.34
CA ALA A 202 8.97 -10.40 12.80
C ALA A 202 8.48 -11.82 12.51
N GLY A 203 7.59 -12.34 13.40
CA GLY A 203 6.97 -13.64 13.23
C GLY A 203 5.63 -13.64 12.47
N GLY A 204 5.08 -12.45 12.12
CA GLY A 204 3.79 -12.34 11.43
C GLY A 204 3.89 -12.74 9.95
N ASP A 205 2.98 -13.58 9.47
CA ASP A 205 2.93 -14.00 8.07
C ASP A 205 2.46 -12.85 7.17
N PRO A 206 3.21 -12.45 6.11
CA PRO A 206 2.76 -11.49 5.12
C PRO A 206 1.45 -11.89 4.41
N ALA A 207 1.14 -13.17 4.33
CA ALA A 207 -0.09 -13.68 3.70
C ALA A 207 -1.36 -13.25 4.45
N ASP A 208 -1.32 -13.15 5.79
CA ASP A 208 -2.45 -12.67 6.58
C ASP A 208 -2.79 -11.21 6.25
N ALA A 209 -1.75 -10.36 6.17
CA ALA A 209 -1.93 -8.96 5.81
C ALA A 209 -2.43 -8.80 4.37
N ALA A 210 -1.96 -9.67 3.46
CA ALA A 210 -2.44 -9.70 2.08
C ALA A 210 -3.92 -10.05 2.01
N ALA A 211 -4.39 -11.00 2.83
CA ALA A 211 -5.82 -11.35 2.89
C ALA A 211 -6.69 -10.14 3.29
N GLY A 212 -6.23 -9.31 4.24
CA GLY A 212 -6.91 -8.07 4.57
C GLY A 212 -6.97 -7.08 3.41
N VAL A 213 -5.89 -6.92 2.64
CA VAL A 213 -5.86 -6.05 1.44
C VAL A 213 -6.81 -6.59 0.37
N VAL A 214 -6.79 -7.89 0.12
CA VAL A 214 -7.68 -8.55 -0.83
C VAL A 214 -9.15 -8.38 -0.41
N GLY A 215 -9.46 -8.51 0.88
CA GLY A 215 -10.80 -8.22 1.40
C GLY A 215 -11.28 -6.80 1.07
N LEU A 216 -10.41 -5.79 1.19
CA LEU A 216 -10.72 -4.41 0.80
C LEU A 216 -10.83 -4.22 -0.72
N ALA A 217 -10.05 -4.96 -1.50
CA ALA A 217 -10.12 -4.95 -2.96
C ALA A 217 -11.44 -5.56 -3.49
N LEU A 218 -12.05 -6.44 -2.73
CA LEU A 218 -13.28 -7.15 -3.08
C LEU A 218 -14.55 -6.60 -2.41
N LEU A 219 -14.45 -5.45 -1.75
CA LEU A 219 -15.61 -4.81 -1.11
C LEU A 219 -16.77 -4.64 -2.10
N PRO A 220 -18.03 -4.83 -1.66
CA PRO A 220 -19.20 -4.49 -2.45
C PRO A 220 -19.32 -2.97 -2.68
N ASP A 221 -20.17 -2.55 -3.61
CA ASP A 221 -20.31 -1.14 -3.99
C ASP A 221 -20.93 -0.27 -2.89
N ASP A 222 -21.62 -0.85 -1.95
CA ASP A 222 -22.15 -0.22 -0.75
C ASP A 222 -21.21 -0.35 0.47
N GLY A 223 -20.04 -0.96 0.29
CA GLY A 223 -19.04 -1.15 1.33
C GLY A 223 -18.43 0.17 1.83
N PRO A 224 -17.63 0.10 2.91
CA PRO A 224 -16.99 1.28 3.51
C PRO A 224 -15.98 1.96 2.57
N THR A 225 -15.82 3.27 2.74
CA THR A 225 -14.81 4.09 2.06
C THR A 225 -14.27 5.15 3.01
N GLY A 226 -13.03 5.58 2.82
CA GLY A 226 -12.38 6.58 3.66
C GLY A 226 -12.04 6.05 5.06
N GLN A 227 -11.68 4.78 5.20
CA GLN A 227 -11.35 4.18 6.48
C GLN A 227 -9.96 3.54 6.49
N LEU A 228 -9.37 3.43 7.69
CA LEU A 228 -8.17 2.65 7.96
C LEU A 228 -8.58 1.36 8.67
N PHE A 229 -8.25 0.24 8.07
CA PHE A 229 -8.48 -1.09 8.65
C PHE A 229 -7.18 -1.73 9.12
N SER A 230 -7.24 -2.50 10.17
CA SER A 230 -6.22 -3.47 10.53
C SER A 230 -6.32 -4.70 9.60
N TRP A 231 -5.26 -5.47 9.53
CA TRP A 231 -5.18 -6.70 8.72
C TRP A 231 -6.27 -7.74 9.08
N ASP A 232 -6.81 -7.70 10.28
CA ASP A 232 -7.88 -8.58 10.80
C ASP A 232 -9.30 -8.03 10.53
N GLY A 233 -9.41 -6.91 9.80
CA GLY A 233 -10.68 -6.27 9.46
C GLY A 233 -11.21 -5.29 10.51
N THR A 234 -10.54 -5.12 11.65
CA THR A 234 -10.96 -4.12 12.64
C THR A 234 -10.64 -2.69 12.15
N VAL A 235 -11.49 -1.73 12.49
CA VAL A 235 -11.26 -0.32 12.15
C VAL A 235 -10.21 0.27 13.08
N VAL A 236 -9.20 0.90 12.48
CA VAL A 236 -8.14 1.62 13.19
C VAL A 236 -8.50 3.11 13.25
N PRO A 237 -8.46 3.77 14.40
CA PRO A 237 -8.68 5.21 14.47
C PRO A 237 -7.55 5.97 13.77
N TRP A 238 -7.87 7.14 13.19
CA TRP A 238 -6.91 8.00 12.49
C TRP A 238 -5.82 8.60 13.38
#